data_21b523f387f46220a2d21b7bd02634f2
#
_entry.id   21b523f387f46220a2d21b7bd02634f2
#
_cell.length_a   1.000
_cell.length_b   1.000
_cell.length_c   1.000
_cell.angle_alpha   90.00
_cell.angle_beta   90.00
_cell.angle_gamma   90.00
#
_symmetry.space_group_name_H-M   'P 1'
#
loop_
_entity.id
_entity.type
_entity.pdbx_description
1 polymer ?
#
loop_
_entity_poly.entity_id
_entity_poly.type
_entity_poly.pdbx_seq_one_letter_code
_entity_poly.pdbx_strand_id
1 'polypeptide(L)'
;MHSLKKLLSTWWHFLVAVQLLPALEGGEETLVGGQAVLEGVMMRSPHAWAIACRKPSGEISTHSEPLERLSEKHKWMGWPVVRGVITLGHAMTLGFRALRFSANAALDELQEAPVNAEKKKFEITGWMAAVNIIISVGFFIFMYKFLPLVAATEMKKIAPIFSGQIMFNLVDGVIRLLLFLLFIWGVSLLPDIRRVYEYHGAEHKTVFAFENGDAMETGAVQRYSTFHPRCGTSFLMTVMIISIGVYTLIPVTTFWARFAVRIALLPLITGLSYEIIRFAAKHRGSLFALMTAPGLWMQRITTKPPADAQAQCAIDALNLAMSLEKEHGGELVIA
;
A
#
# COMPACT_ATOMS: atom_id res chain seq x y z
N MET A 1 -15.22 33.26 13.62
CA MET A 1 -15.57 33.27 12.18
C MET A 1 -14.35 33.31 11.24
N HIS A 2 -13.28 34.07 11.56
CA HIS A 2 -12.09 34.18 10.69
C HIS A 2 -11.29 32.88 10.57
N SER A 3 -11.17 32.09 11.64
CA SER A 3 -10.46 30.78 11.67
C SER A 3 -11.14 29.71 10.81
N LEU A 4 -12.47 29.64 10.84
CA LEU A 4 -13.23 28.65 10.05
C LEU A 4 -13.18 28.94 8.54
N LYS A 5 -13.21 30.24 8.14
CA LYS A 5 -13.03 30.64 6.75
C LYS A 5 -11.62 30.31 6.22
N LYS A 6 -10.60 30.48 7.06
CA LYS A 6 -9.21 30.12 6.72
C LYS A 6 -9.04 28.62 6.58
N LEU A 7 -9.66 27.83 7.47
CA LEU A 7 -9.66 26.37 7.40
C LEU A 7 -10.39 25.88 6.14
N LEU A 8 -11.57 26.41 5.83
CA LEU A 8 -12.33 26.09 4.62
C LEU A 8 -11.62 26.53 3.35
N SER A 9 -10.95 27.69 3.36
CA SER A 9 -10.14 28.16 2.24
C SER A 9 -8.91 27.26 2.03
N THR A 10 -8.24 26.82 3.11
CA THR A 10 -7.10 25.89 3.01
C THR A 10 -7.56 24.52 2.50
N TRP A 11 -8.72 24.04 2.94
CA TRP A 11 -9.36 22.83 2.43
C TRP A 11 -9.76 22.97 0.95
N TRP A 12 -10.32 24.11 0.57
CA TRP A 12 -10.67 24.39 -0.80
C TRP A 12 -9.44 24.46 -1.72
N HIS A 13 -8.37 25.15 -1.30
CA HIS A 13 -7.11 25.18 -2.05
C HIS A 13 -6.44 23.81 -2.11
N PHE A 14 -6.56 22.99 -1.05
CA PHE A 14 -6.08 21.60 -1.06
C PHE A 14 -6.89 20.75 -2.05
N LEU A 15 -8.22 20.86 -2.06
CA LEU A 15 -9.10 20.18 -3.02
C LEU A 15 -8.83 20.65 -4.46
N VAL A 16 -8.64 21.94 -4.67
CA VAL A 16 -8.31 22.52 -5.98
C VAL A 16 -6.89 22.13 -6.42
N ALA A 17 -5.91 22.09 -5.51
CA ALA A 17 -4.57 21.62 -5.81
C ALA A 17 -4.53 20.12 -6.15
N VAL A 18 -5.37 19.31 -5.51
CA VAL A 18 -5.57 17.89 -5.88
C VAL A 18 -6.26 17.73 -7.25
N GLN A 19 -7.12 18.70 -7.63
CA GLN A 19 -7.76 18.75 -8.95
C GLN A 19 -6.87 19.33 -10.03
N LEU A 20 -5.89 20.19 -9.64
CA LEU A 20 -4.91 20.83 -10.54
C LEU A 20 -3.59 20.03 -10.64
N LEU A 21 -3.49 18.86 -10.03
CA LEU A 21 -2.49 17.88 -10.47
C LEU A 21 -2.76 17.67 -11.96
N PRO A 22 -1.81 18.00 -12.85
CA PRO A 22 -2.04 18.02 -14.27
C PRO A 22 -2.71 16.73 -14.68
N ALA A 23 -3.81 16.87 -15.37
CA ALA A 23 -4.49 15.75 -15.95
C ALA A 23 -3.47 14.97 -16.75
N LEU A 24 -3.19 13.77 -16.32
CA LEU A 24 -2.62 12.75 -17.17
C LEU A 24 -3.73 12.36 -18.17
N GLU A 25 -4.09 13.33 -19.01
CA GLU A 25 -4.87 13.15 -20.21
C GLU A 25 -3.89 13.04 -21.34
N GLY A 26 -3.38 11.88 -21.54
CA GLY A 26 -2.51 11.66 -22.68
C GLY A 26 -1.98 10.24 -22.72
N GLY A 27 -2.50 9.47 -23.68
CA GLY A 27 -1.86 8.27 -24.15
C GLY A 27 -1.96 7.05 -23.22
N GLU A 28 -1.86 5.91 -23.80
CA GLU A 28 -1.77 4.61 -23.16
C GLU A 28 -0.62 4.58 -22.12
N GLU A 29 -0.93 4.89 -20.86
CA GLU A 29 0.07 4.96 -19.80
C GLU A 29 0.42 3.55 -19.32
N THR A 30 1.70 3.21 -19.39
CA THR A 30 2.22 2.02 -18.74
C THR A 30 2.04 2.16 -17.23
N LEU A 31 1.11 1.39 -16.65
CA LEU A 31 0.85 1.39 -15.23
C LEU A 31 2.06 0.82 -14.48
N VAL A 32 2.85 1.71 -13.92
CA VAL A 32 3.98 1.37 -13.06
C VAL A 32 3.56 1.57 -11.60
N GLY A 33 4.08 0.77 -10.72
CA GLY A 33 3.90 0.91 -9.28
C GLY A 33 4.99 0.16 -8.55
N GLY A 34 5.11 0.41 -7.26
CA GLY A 34 6.17 -0.20 -6.47
C GLY A 34 5.78 -0.50 -5.04
N GLN A 35 6.77 -0.94 -4.31
CA GLN A 35 6.70 -1.17 -2.88
C GLN A 35 8.09 -0.99 -2.26
N ALA A 36 8.17 -0.17 -1.21
CA ALA A 36 9.39 -0.10 -0.41
C ALA A 36 9.62 -1.41 0.34
N VAL A 37 10.88 -1.80 0.41
CA VAL A 37 11.37 -2.95 1.17
C VAL A 37 12.55 -2.52 2.06
N LEU A 38 13.16 -3.47 2.77
CA LEU A 38 14.34 -3.18 3.58
C LEU A 38 15.48 -2.73 2.65
N GLU A 39 15.99 -1.52 2.90
CA GLU A 39 17.10 -0.89 2.14
C GLU A 39 16.91 -0.89 0.62
N GLY A 40 15.66 -0.85 0.12
CA GLY A 40 15.42 -0.93 -1.30
C GLY A 40 13.98 -0.66 -1.75
N VAL A 41 13.78 -0.78 -3.05
CA VAL A 41 12.49 -0.62 -3.71
C VAL A 41 12.26 -1.76 -4.70
N MET A 42 11.05 -2.32 -4.67
CA MET A 42 10.53 -3.17 -5.73
C MET A 42 9.66 -2.32 -6.65
N MET A 43 9.88 -2.41 -7.95
CA MET A 43 9.05 -1.81 -8.99
C MET A 43 8.43 -2.88 -9.86
N ARG A 44 7.22 -2.63 -10.33
CA ARG A 44 6.51 -3.51 -11.26
C ARG A 44 5.96 -2.72 -12.43
N SER A 45 5.97 -3.33 -13.58
CA SER A 45 5.27 -2.99 -14.80
C SER A 45 4.14 -4.01 -15.07
N PRO A 46 3.38 -3.91 -16.15
CA PRO A 46 2.34 -4.88 -16.48
C PRO A 46 2.79 -6.35 -16.56
N HIS A 47 3.98 -6.62 -17.12
CA HIS A 47 4.48 -7.98 -17.40
C HIS A 47 5.86 -8.26 -16.77
N ALA A 48 6.36 -7.35 -15.92
CA ALA A 48 7.62 -7.55 -15.25
C ALA A 48 7.63 -6.95 -13.83
N TRP A 49 8.50 -7.44 -12.99
CA TRP A 49 8.85 -6.80 -11.73
C TRP A 49 10.36 -6.89 -11.51
N ALA A 50 10.87 -5.90 -10.82
CA ALA A 50 12.27 -5.86 -10.42
C ALA A 50 12.42 -5.25 -9.03
N ILE A 51 13.53 -5.58 -8.38
CA ILE A 51 13.88 -5.06 -7.07
C ILE A 51 15.34 -4.62 -7.08
N ALA A 52 15.62 -3.51 -6.43
CA ALA A 52 16.96 -3.05 -6.13
C ALA A 52 17.09 -2.74 -4.65
N CYS A 53 18.05 -3.37 -3.99
CA CYS A 53 18.33 -3.20 -2.56
C CYS A 53 19.78 -2.83 -2.37
N ARG A 54 20.04 -1.90 -1.44
CA ARG A 54 21.40 -1.52 -1.05
C ARG A 54 21.88 -2.42 0.07
N LYS A 55 22.98 -3.10 -0.17
CA LYS A 55 23.67 -3.89 0.85
C LYS A 55 24.37 -2.97 1.87
N PRO A 56 24.73 -3.47 3.06
CA PRO A 56 25.53 -2.72 4.03
C PRO A 56 26.88 -2.20 3.46
N SER A 57 27.50 -2.91 2.50
CA SER A 57 28.70 -2.46 1.76
C SER A 57 28.48 -1.22 0.90
N GLY A 58 27.20 -0.87 0.62
CA GLY A 58 26.83 0.19 -0.31
C GLY A 58 26.57 -0.29 -1.74
N GLU A 59 26.87 -1.53 -2.08
CA GLU A 59 26.56 -2.15 -3.37
C GLU A 59 25.05 -2.32 -3.56
N ILE A 60 24.55 -2.14 -4.79
CA ILE A 60 23.14 -2.38 -5.11
C ILE A 60 23.00 -3.80 -5.65
N SER A 61 22.22 -4.62 -4.94
CA SER A 61 21.81 -5.95 -5.38
C SER A 61 20.48 -5.85 -6.09
N THR A 62 20.36 -6.44 -7.27
CA THR A 62 19.14 -6.37 -8.10
C THR A 62 18.64 -7.77 -8.44
N HIS A 63 17.33 -7.87 -8.67
CA HIS A 63 16.69 -9.06 -9.19
C HIS A 63 15.47 -8.67 -10.02
N SER A 64 15.19 -9.40 -11.09
CA SER A 64 14.01 -9.16 -11.95
C SER A 64 13.47 -10.45 -12.50
N GLU A 65 12.15 -10.51 -12.68
CA GLU A 65 11.44 -11.64 -13.27
C GLU A 65 10.26 -11.15 -14.12
N PRO A 66 9.92 -11.88 -15.21
CA PRO A 66 8.67 -11.64 -15.92
C PRO A 66 7.46 -11.95 -15.03
N LEU A 67 6.36 -11.23 -15.26
CA LEU A 67 5.13 -11.31 -14.49
C LEU A 67 3.99 -11.80 -15.36
N GLU A 68 3.43 -12.96 -15.05
CA GLU A 68 2.26 -13.46 -15.75
C GLU A 68 0.98 -12.81 -15.23
N ARG A 69 0.15 -12.28 -16.13
CA ARG A 69 -1.17 -11.77 -15.77
C ARG A 69 -2.16 -12.91 -15.62
N LEU A 70 -2.62 -13.15 -14.39
CA LEU A 70 -3.59 -14.21 -14.09
C LEU A 70 -4.94 -14.00 -14.80
N SER A 71 -5.33 -12.75 -15.05
CA SER A 71 -6.56 -12.40 -15.77
C SER A 71 -6.52 -12.78 -17.26
N GLU A 72 -5.34 -12.90 -17.86
CA GLU A 72 -5.19 -13.37 -19.24
C GLU A 72 -5.35 -14.89 -19.34
N LYS A 73 -4.93 -15.64 -18.32
CA LYS A 73 -5.13 -17.09 -18.24
C LYS A 73 -6.58 -17.48 -17.92
N HIS A 74 -7.25 -16.71 -17.08
CA HIS A 74 -8.59 -17.04 -16.58
C HIS A 74 -9.51 -15.80 -16.61
N LYS A 75 -10.40 -15.73 -17.60
CA LYS A 75 -11.32 -14.58 -17.81
C LYS A 75 -12.15 -14.19 -16.58
N TRP A 76 -12.55 -15.15 -15.74
CA TRP A 76 -13.34 -14.88 -14.53
C TRP A 76 -12.57 -14.09 -13.46
N MET A 77 -11.23 -14.17 -13.46
CA MET A 77 -10.37 -13.37 -12.57
C MET A 77 -10.38 -11.87 -12.91
N GLY A 78 -10.83 -11.53 -14.13
CA GLY A 78 -11.06 -10.15 -14.55
C GLY A 78 -12.42 -9.57 -14.18
N TRP A 79 -13.35 -10.34 -13.59
CA TRP A 79 -14.68 -9.86 -13.22
C TRP A 79 -14.62 -8.79 -12.12
N PRO A 80 -15.55 -7.80 -12.13
CA PRO A 80 -15.63 -6.80 -11.09
C PRO A 80 -15.64 -7.44 -9.69
N VAL A 81 -15.04 -6.76 -8.72
CA VAL A 81 -14.85 -7.24 -7.33
C VAL A 81 -13.83 -8.39 -7.24
N VAL A 82 -13.96 -9.44 -8.05
CA VAL A 82 -13.02 -10.58 -8.06
C VAL A 82 -11.61 -10.14 -8.43
N ARG A 83 -11.48 -9.34 -9.48
CA ARG A 83 -10.17 -8.81 -9.91
C ARG A 83 -9.46 -8.00 -8.82
N GLY A 84 -10.21 -7.28 -7.98
CA GLY A 84 -9.63 -6.53 -6.86
C GLY A 84 -9.01 -7.44 -5.80
N VAL A 85 -9.66 -8.55 -5.48
CA VAL A 85 -9.14 -9.56 -4.55
C VAL A 85 -7.90 -10.26 -5.13
N ILE A 86 -7.96 -10.63 -6.41
CA ILE A 86 -6.85 -11.30 -7.11
C ILE A 86 -5.64 -10.34 -7.21
N THR A 87 -5.87 -9.09 -7.60
CA THR A 87 -4.80 -8.07 -7.69
C THR A 87 -4.12 -7.85 -6.35
N LEU A 88 -4.90 -7.77 -5.25
CA LEU A 88 -4.33 -7.63 -3.91
C LEU A 88 -3.53 -8.87 -3.52
N GLY A 89 -4.08 -10.07 -3.73
CA GLY A 89 -3.37 -11.33 -3.44
C GLY A 89 -2.05 -11.44 -4.20
N HIS A 90 -2.04 -11.05 -5.47
CA HIS A 90 -0.84 -11.01 -6.31
C HIS A 90 0.18 -9.98 -5.79
N ALA A 91 -0.28 -8.77 -5.47
CA ALA A 91 0.58 -7.72 -4.90
C ALA A 91 1.21 -8.15 -3.56
N MET A 92 0.45 -8.84 -2.70
CA MET A 92 0.97 -9.40 -1.44
C MET A 92 2.03 -10.48 -1.69
N THR A 93 1.81 -11.37 -2.67
CA THR A 93 2.78 -12.41 -3.03
C THR A 93 4.09 -11.81 -3.53
N LEU A 94 4.01 -10.80 -4.40
CA LEU A 94 5.19 -10.07 -4.91
C LEU A 94 5.90 -9.32 -3.79
N GLY A 95 5.14 -8.60 -2.96
CA GLY A 95 5.70 -7.88 -1.82
C GLY A 95 6.43 -8.80 -0.85
N PHE A 96 5.91 -10.01 -0.62
CA PHE A 96 6.57 -11.01 0.20
C PHE A 96 7.88 -11.53 -0.42
N ARG A 97 7.88 -11.81 -1.75
CA ARG A 97 9.11 -12.18 -2.48
C ARG A 97 10.15 -11.08 -2.39
N ALA A 98 9.75 -9.83 -2.59
CA ALA A 98 10.63 -8.68 -2.49
C ALA A 98 11.22 -8.49 -1.07
N LEU A 99 10.38 -8.61 -0.03
CA LEU A 99 10.84 -8.55 1.36
C LEU A 99 11.82 -9.68 1.70
N ARG A 100 11.55 -10.90 1.23
CA ARG A 100 12.46 -12.03 1.41
C ARG A 100 13.81 -11.79 0.73
N PHE A 101 13.80 -11.27 -0.51
CA PHE A 101 15.03 -10.94 -1.24
C PHE A 101 15.84 -9.88 -0.48
N SER A 102 15.20 -8.78 -0.07
CA SER A 102 15.89 -7.68 0.64
C SER A 102 16.45 -8.12 1.99
N ALA A 103 15.70 -8.95 2.73
CA ALA A 103 16.17 -9.50 4.00
C ALA A 103 17.38 -10.44 3.81
N ASN A 104 17.34 -11.29 2.78
CA ASN A 104 18.48 -12.17 2.48
C ASN A 104 19.71 -11.38 2.01
N ALA A 105 19.53 -10.34 1.18
CA ALA A 105 20.62 -9.48 0.74
C ALA A 105 21.32 -8.76 1.91
N ALA A 106 20.56 -8.37 2.94
CA ALA A 106 21.11 -7.81 4.17
C ALA A 106 21.84 -8.86 5.04
N LEU A 107 21.34 -10.11 5.06
CA LEU A 107 21.92 -11.19 5.87
C LEU A 107 23.17 -11.80 5.24
N ASP A 108 23.23 -11.94 3.92
CA ASP A 108 24.36 -12.56 3.22
C ASP A 108 25.69 -11.86 3.55
N GLU A 109 25.69 -10.54 3.62
CA GLU A 109 26.88 -9.75 3.91
C GLU A 109 27.29 -9.81 5.39
N LEU A 110 26.31 -9.90 6.30
CA LEU A 110 26.60 -10.08 7.73
C LEU A 110 27.26 -11.45 8.03
N GLN A 111 27.11 -12.42 7.11
CA GLN A 111 27.67 -13.77 7.22
C GLN A 111 29.04 -13.93 6.54
N GLU A 112 29.47 -12.96 5.72
CA GLU A 112 30.80 -12.95 5.08
C GLU A 112 31.95 -12.48 6.01
N ALA A 113 31.70 -12.21 7.30
CA ALA A 113 32.72 -11.93 8.31
C ALA A 113 33.53 -13.22 8.67
N PRO A 114 34.79 -13.11 9.05
CA PRO A 114 35.94 -13.90 8.62
C PRO A 114 35.88 -15.42 8.86
N VAL A 115 36.48 -16.10 7.89
CA VAL A 115 36.83 -17.51 7.72
C VAL A 115 37.35 -18.16 9.02
N ASN A 116 36.48 -18.82 9.82
CA ASN A 116 36.88 -19.96 10.69
C ASN A 116 35.68 -20.62 11.44
N ALA A 117 34.49 -20.54 10.95
CA ALA A 117 33.42 -21.39 11.46
C ALA A 117 32.53 -21.89 10.28
N GLU A 118 32.29 -23.19 10.22
CA GLU A 118 31.21 -23.78 9.42
C GLU A 118 29.86 -23.25 9.93
N LYS A 119 29.55 -21.99 9.68
CA LYS A 119 28.24 -21.41 9.96
C LYS A 119 27.34 -21.76 8.80
N LYS A 120 26.38 -22.66 9.01
CA LYS A 120 25.24 -22.85 8.12
C LYS A 120 24.64 -21.48 7.84
N LYS A 121 24.61 -21.07 6.57
CA LYS A 121 23.92 -19.84 6.15
C LYS A 121 22.51 -19.85 6.74
N PHE A 122 22.19 -18.82 7.54
CA PHE A 122 20.86 -18.66 8.08
C PHE A 122 19.96 -18.11 6.97
N GLU A 123 19.20 -18.97 6.35
CA GLU A 123 18.18 -18.60 5.38
C GLU A 123 16.81 -18.66 6.03
N ILE A 124 15.97 -17.66 5.72
CA ILE A 124 14.55 -17.67 6.13
C ILE A 124 13.87 -18.80 5.38
N THR A 125 13.64 -19.91 6.06
CA THR A 125 12.97 -21.09 5.49
C THR A 125 11.47 -20.85 5.29
N GLY A 126 10.85 -21.58 4.36
CA GLY A 126 9.43 -21.41 4.03
C GLY A 126 8.49 -21.58 5.23
N TRP A 127 8.80 -22.49 6.17
CA TRP A 127 7.98 -22.69 7.36
C TRP A 127 8.09 -21.52 8.36
N MET A 128 9.28 -20.94 8.54
CA MET A 128 9.48 -19.74 9.38
C MET A 128 8.70 -18.55 8.81
N ALA A 129 8.72 -18.40 7.49
CA ALA A 129 7.92 -17.40 6.80
C ALA A 129 6.41 -17.64 7.01
N ALA A 130 5.95 -18.88 6.89
CA ALA A 130 4.54 -19.24 7.11
C ALA A 130 4.09 -18.93 8.55
N VAL A 131 4.89 -19.31 9.55
CA VAL A 131 4.60 -18.99 10.96
C VAL A 131 4.53 -17.48 11.19
N ASN A 132 5.49 -16.71 10.64
CA ASN A 132 5.48 -15.25 10.75
C ASN A 132 4.22 -14.65 10.12
N ILE A 133 3.81 -15.13 8.94
CA ILE A 133 2.56 -14.68 8.28
C ILE A 133 1.34 -15.00 9.16
N ILE A 134 1.23 -16.20 9.72
CA ILE A 134 0.10 -16.59 10.58
C ILE A 134 0.03 -15.68 11.82
N ILE A 135 1.16 -15.44 12.48
CA ILE A 135 1.23 -14.53 13.64
C ILE A 135 0.83 -13.12 13.24
N SER A 136 1.37 -12.62 12.13
CA SER A 136 1.07 -11.27 11.64
C SER A 136 -0.41 -11.10 11.28
N VAL A 137 -0.98 -12.05 10.54
CA VAL A 137 -2.41 -12.04 10.17
C VAL A 137 -3.28 -12.13 11.43
N GLY A 138 -2.94 -13.03 12.37
CA GLY A 138 -3.63 -13.15 13.67
C GLY A 138 -3.59 -11.84 14.46
N PHE A 139 -2.44 -11.18 14.54
CA PHE A 139 -2.28 -9.87 15.16
C PHE A 139 -3.16 -8.81 14.50
N PHE A 140 -3.15 -8.72 13.17
CA PHE A 140 -3.98 -7.74 12.45
C PHE A 140 -5.48 -8.00 12.59
N ILE A 141 -5.91 -9.25 12.59
CA ILE A 141 -7.31 -9.61 12.87
C ILE A 141 -7.68 -9.19 14.30
N PHE A 142 -6.83 -9.47 15.27
CA PHE A 142 -7.04 -9.07 16.66
C PHE A 142 -7.13 -7.55 16.77
N MET A 143 -6.15 -6.81 16.27
CA MET A 143 -6.09 -5.35 16.38
C MET A 143 -7.21 -4.63 15.63
N TYR A 144 -7.59 -5.09 14.43
CA TYR A 144 -8.48 -4.32 13.56
C TYR A 144 -9.88 -4.93 13.37
N LYS A 145 -10.14 -6.11 13.90
CA LYS A 145 -11.47 -6.72 13.86
C LYS A 145 -12.01 -7.05 15.26
N PHE A 146 -11.18 -7.62 16.12
CA PHE A 146 -11.60 -8.05 17.44
C PHE A 146 -11.63 -6.87 18.43
N LEU A 147 -10.54 -6.16 18.61
CA LEU A 147 -10.40 -5.09 19.59
C LEU A 147 -11.40 -3.93 19.41
N PRO A 148 -11.62 -3.37 18.19
CA PRO A 148 -12.64 -2.35 17.97
C PRO A 148 -14.05 -2.87 18.29
N LEU A 149 -14.35 -4.12 17.95
CA LEU A 149 -15.64 -4.75 18.21
C LEU A 149 -15.89 -4.90 19.73
N VAL A 150 -14.88 -5.31 20.50
CA VAL A 150 -14.95 -5.36 21.97
C VAL A 150 -15.20 -3.96 22.51
N ALA A 151 -14.40 -2.98 22.12
CA ALA A 151 -14.53 -1.60 22.58
C ALA A 151 -15.92 -1.01 22.27
N ALA A 152 -16.43 -1.17 21.06
CA ALA A 152 -17.77 -0.72 20.69
C ALA A 152 -18.88 -1.46 21.48
N THR A 153 -18.65 -2.74 21.82
CA THR A 153 -19.60 -3.53 22.62
C THR A 153 -19.64 -3.03 24.07
N GLU A 154 -18.50 -2.69 24.66
CA GLU A 154 -18.45 -2.10 25.99
C GLU A 154 -19.05 -0.68 26.02
N MET A 155 -18.77 0.15 25.01
CA MET A 155 -19.37 1.49 24.92
C MET A 155 -20.91 1.43 24.83
N LYS A 156 -21.47 0.43 24.13
CA LYS A 156 -22.92 0.21 24.08
C LYS A 156 -23.53 -0.03 25.47
N LYS A 157 -22.79 -0.64 26.41
CA LYS A 157 -23.26 -0.85 27.79
C LYS A 157 -23.29 0.43 28.61
N ILE A 158 -22.38 1.37 28.31
CA ILE A 158 -22.23 2.63 29.05
C ILE A 158 -23.28 3.65 28.63
N ALA A 159 -23.60 3.75 27.32
CA ALA A 159 -24.54 4.76 26.85
C ALA A 159 -25.49 4.18 25.77
N PRO A 160 -26.82 4.28 25.98
CA PRO A 160 -27.84 3.75 25.05
C PRO A 160 -27.75 4.30 23.61
N ILE A 161 -27.20 5.51 23.44
CA ILE A 161 -27.00 6.13 22.12
C ILE A 161 -26.16 5.25 21.17
N PHE A 162 -25.24 4.45 21.71
CA PHE A 162 -24.38 3.53 20.94
C PHE A 162 -25.06 2.18 20.62
N SER A 163 -26.32 2.01 21.02
CA SER A 163 -27.05 0.73 20.81
C SER A 163 -27.60 0.60 19.39
N GLY A 164 -27.86 1.71 18.69
CA GLY A 164 -28.32 1.72 17.32
C GLY A 164 -27.29 1.13 16.36
N GLN A 165 -27.72 0.38 15.34
CA GLN A 165 -26.84 -0.32 14.40
C GLN A 165 -25.86 0.63 13.69
N ILE A 166 -26.36 1.78 13.22
CA ILE A 166 -25.55 2.78 12.54
C ILE A 166 -24.47 3.31 13.48
N MET A 167 -24.89 3.77 14.68
CA MET A 167 -23.98 4.36 15.65
C MET A 167 -22.95 3.33 16.16
N PHE A 168 -23.37 2.08 16.40
CA PHE A 168 -22.46 1.02 16.80
C PHE A 168 -21.36 0.77 15.76
N ASN A 169 -21.71 0.65 14.47
CA ASN A 169 -20.73 0.42 13.42
C ASN A 169 -19.87 1.66 13.13
N LEU A 170 -20.42 2.85 13.31
CA LEU A 170 -19.66 4.09 13.22
C LEU A 170 -18.58 4.15 14.32
N VAL A 171 -18.97 3.90 15.58
CA VAL A 171 -18.04 3.86 16.73
C VAL A 171 -16.96 2.82 16.52
N ASP A 172 -17.33 1.60 16.14
CA ASP A 172 -16.37 0.54 15.79
C ASP A 172 -15.40 0.96 14.68
N GLY A 173 -15.92 1.60 13.64
CA GLY A 173 -15.13 2.09 12.51
C GLY A 173 -14.16 3.21 12.91
N VAL A 174 -14.62 4.15 13.73
CA VAL A 174 -13.78 5.25 14.27
C VAL A 174 -12.67 4.69 15.16
N ILE A 175 -13.00 3.77 16.08
CA ILE A 175 -11.99 3.13 16.94
C ILE A 175 -10.96 2.39 16.09
N ARG A 176 -11.38 1.64 15.07
CA ARG A 176 -10.50 0.95 14.14
C ARG A 176 -9.57 1.89 13.40
N LEU A 177 -10.12 3.01 12.91
CA LEU A 177 -9.34 4.03 12.21
C LEU A 177 -8.30 4.66 13.14
N LEU A 178 -8.69 5.01 14.36
CA LEU A 178 -7.78 5.58 15.37
C LEU A 178 -6.67 4.59 15.73
N LEU A 179 -7.00 3.32 15.98
CA LEU A 179 -6.01 2.27 16.24
C LEU A 179 -5.02 2.10 15.07
N PHE A 180 -5.53 2.17 13.84
CA PHE A 180 -4.68 2.08 12.65
C PHE A 180 -3.74 3.28 12.54
N LEU A 181 -4.25 4.49 12.69
CA LEU A 181 -3.43 5.71 12.61
C LEU A 181 -2.40 5.74 13.75
N LEU A 182 -2.81 5.34 14.94
CA LEU A 182 -1.91 5.28 16.11
C LEU A 182 -0.81 4.22 15.91
N PHE A 183 -1.15 3.05 15.33
CA PHE A 183 -0.18 2.02 15.01
C PHE A 183 0.82 2.50 13.96
N ILE A 184 0.35 3.05 12.83
CA ILE A 184 1.22 3.57 11.76
C ILE A 184 2.11 4.71 12.27
N TRP A 185 1.54 5.61 13.09
CA TRP A 185 2.32 6.68 13.71
C TRP A 185 3.36 6.10 14.67
N GLY A 186 2.98 5.17 15.55
CA GLY A 186 3.88 4.55 16.50
C GLY A 186 5.06 3.83 15.85
N VAL A 187 4.81 3.01 14.81
CA VAL A 187 5.88 2.33 14.09
C VAL A 187 6.76 3.29 13.28
N SER A 188 6.21 4.45 12.87
CA SER A 188 6.99 5.49 12.17
C SER A 188 8.10 6.13 13.01
N LEU A 189 8.05 5.95 14.33
CA LEU A 189 9.08 6.43 15.27
C LEU A 189 10.31 5.50 15.30
N LEU A 190 10.16 4.27 14.81
CA LEU A 190 11.28 3.32 14.72
C LEU A 190 12.22 3.71 13.57
N PRO A 191 13.55 3.80 13.81
CA PRO A 191 14.52 4.22 12.79
C PRO A 191 14.45 3.37 11.52
N ASP A 192 14.34 2.05 11.64
CA ASP A 192 14.28 1.13 10.51
C ASP A 192 13.01 1.34 9.67
N ILE A 193 11.87 1.55 10.31
CA ILE A 193 10.60 1.84 9.60
C ILE A 193 10.66 3.23 8.95
N ARG A 194 11.30 4.21 9.60
CA ARG A 194 11.52 5.52 8.99
C ARG A 194 12.32 5.39 7.69
N ARG A 195 13.36 4.56 7.65
CA ARG A 195 14.13 4.29 6.43
C ARG A 195 13.26 3.66 5.34
N VAL A 196 12.43 2.68 5.68
CA VAL A 196 11.45 2.11 4.72
C VAL A 196 10.52 3.21 4.18
N TYR A 197 10.10 4.18 5.00
CA TYR A 197 9.28 5.30 4.55
C TYR A 197 10.03 6.31 3.67
N GLU A 198 11.35 6.40 3.79
CA GLU A 198 12.20 7.16 2.87
C GLU A 198 12.27 6.45 1.50
N TYR A 199 12.47 5.13 1.47
CA TYR A 199 12.37 4.34 0.24
C TYR A 199 10.97 4.39 -0.40
N HIS A 200 9.90 4.46 0.40
CA HIS A 200 8.55 4.67 -0.09
C HIS A 200 8.39 6.07 -0.74
N GLY A 201 9.02 7.09 -0.17
CA GLY A 201 9.10 8.40 -0.79
C GLY A 201 9.90 8.38 -2.11
N ALA A 202 10.99 7.58 -2.18
CA ALA A 202 11.76 7.39 -3.40
C ALA A 202 10.93 6.73 -4.50
N GLU A 203 10.19 5.67 -4.15
CA GLU A 203 9.26 5.01 -5.08
C GLU A 203 8.28 6.01 -5.69
N HIS A 204 7.56 6.79 -4.85
CA HIS A 204 6.59 7.77 -5.33
C HIS A 204 7.20 8.82 -6.27
N LYS A 205 8.36 9.37 -5.91
CA LYS A 205 9.04 10.37 -6.74
C LYS A 205 9.47 9.78 -8.09
N THR A 206 9.96 8.54 -8.10
CA THR A 206 10.39 7.84 -9.31
C THR A 206 9.21 7.52 -10.22
N VAL A 207 8.08 7.07 -9.66
CA VAL A 207 6.85 6.86 -10.43
C VAL A 207 6.34 8.16 -11.04
N PHE A 208 6.33 9.26 -10.28
CA PHE A 208 5.94 10.57 -10.82
C PHE A 208 6.83 11.05 -11.96
N ALA A 209 8.15 10.94 -11.81
CA ALA A 209 9.09 11.33 -12.86
C ALA A 209 8.86 10.51 -14.13
N PHE A 210 8.65 9.20 -13.98
CA PHE A 210 8.34 8.29 -15.10
C PHE A 210 7.03 8.67 -15.80
N GLU A 211 5.96 8.93 -15.05
CA GLU A 211 4.64 9.32 -15.58
C GLU A 211 4.66 10.66 -16.32
N ASN A 212 5.58 11.55 -15.95
CA ASN A 212 5.77 12.81 -16.62
C ASN A 212 6.78 12.75 -17.80
N GLY A 213 7.36 11.56 -18.06
CA GLY A 213 8.33 11.40 -19.14
C GLY A 213 9.69 12.05 -18.88
N ASP A 214 9.99 12.39 -17.62
CA ASP A 214 11.29 12.98 -17.26
C ASP A 214 12.41 11.94 -17.29
N ALA A 215 13.65 12.43 -17.40
CA ALA A 215 14.82 11.58 -17.32
C ALA A 215 14.89 10.83 -15.97
N MET A 216 15.17 9.53 -16.01
CA MET A 216 15.35 8.70 -14.81
C MET A 216 16.72 8.95 -14.16
N GLU A 217 16.91 10.18 -13.72
CA GLU A 217 18.10 10.65 -13.00
C GLU A 217 17.69 11.19 -11.63
N THR A 218 18.57 11.01 -10.64
CA THR A 218 18.30 11.41 -9.26
C THR A 218 17.87 12.86 -9.13
N GLY A 219 18.54 13.78 -9.86
CA GLY A 219 18.22 15.21 -9.82
C GLY A 219 16.83 15.54 -10.38
N ALA A 220 16.33 14.83 -11.39
CA ALA A 220 14.98 15.00 -11.92
C ALA A 220 13.95 14.41 -10.96
N VAL A 221 14.17 13.17 -10.49
CA VAL A 221 13.29 12.44 -9.58
C VAL A 221 13.11 13.19 -8.25
N GLN A 222 14.15 13.78 -7.69
CA GLN A 222 14.09 14.51 -6.42
C GLN A 222 13.19 15.75 -6.43
N ARG A 223 12.86 16.29 -7.60
CA ARG A 223 11.95 17.46 -7.72
C ARG A 223 10.49 17.13 -7.46
N TYR A 224 10.11 15.85 -7.54
CA TYR A 224 8.74 15.41 -7.39
C TYR A 224 8.29 15.26 -5.92
N SER A 225 6.97 15.24 -5.73
CA SER A 225 6.34 15.03 -4.44
C SER A 225 6.47 13.58 -3.97
N THR A 226 6.52 13.37 -2.65
CA THR A 226 6.41 12.04 -2.04
C THR A 226 4.94 11.60 -1.87
N PHE A 227 3.94 12.43 -2.23
CA PHE A 227 2.51 12.12 -2.12
C PHE A 227 1.97 11.67 -3.46
N HIS A 228 1.63 10.38 -3.59
CA HIS A 228 1.15 9.80 -4.84
C HIS A 228 -0.28 9.28 -4.70
N PRO A 229 -1.22 9.62 -5.61
CA PRO A 229 -2.63 9.29 -5.47
C PRO A 229 -2.94 7.79 -5.63
N ARG A 230 -2.09 7.03 -6.32
CA ARG A 230 -2.25 5.59 -6.55
C ARG A 230 -1.53 4.71 -5.53
N CYS A 231 -1.10 5.26 -4.41
CA CYS A 231 -0.42 4.52 -3.37
C CYS A 231 -1.32 3.47 -2.71
N GLY A 232 -0.78 2.28 -2.46
CA GLY A 232 -1.47 1.20 -1.76
C GLY A 232 -1.94 1.54 -0.34
N THR A 233 -1.30 2.51 0.33
CA THR A 233 -1.74 2.96 1.66
C THR A 233 -3.08 3.70 1.60
N SER A 234 -3.37 4.44 0.51
CA SER A 234 -4.67 5.06 0.26
C SER A 234 -5.79 4.01 0.11
N PHE A 235 -5.46 2.84 -0.44
CA PHE A 235 -6.38 1.72 -0.54
C PHE A 235 -6.83 1.22 0.84
N LEU A 236 -5.93 1.12 1.82
CA LEU A 236 -6.28 0.68 3.18
C LEU A 236 -7.27 1.62 3.85
N MET A 237 -7.10 2.94 3.70
CA MET A 237 -8.05 3.93 4.21
C MET A 237 -9.44 3.76 3.57
N THR A 238 -9.48 3.58 2.26
CA THR A 238 -10.73 3.35 1.53
C THR A 238 -11.44 2.08 2.00
N VAL A 239 -10.70 0.97 2.19
CA VAL A 239 -11.23 -0.28 2.75
C VAL A 239 -11.86 -0.06 4.13
N MET A 240 -11.23 0.74 5.00
CA MET A 240 -11.76 1.03 6.32
C MET A 240 -13.06 1.82 6.26
N ILE A 241 -13.15 2.84 5.42
CA ILE A 241 -14.35 3.67 5.25
C ILE A 241 -15.49 2.83 4.66
N ILE A 242 -15.24 2.09 3.59
CA ILE A 242 -16.25 1.24 2.95
C ILE A 242 -16.75 0.16 3.90
N SER A 243 -15.87 -0.41 4.73
CA SER A 243 -16.26 -1.42 5.70
C SER A 243 -17.28 -0.92 6.73
N ILE A 244 -17.26 0.36 7.11
CA ILE A 244 -18.26 0.97 8.00
C ILE A 244 -19.63 0.92 7.33
N GLY A 245 -19.72 1.35 6.07
CA GLY A 245 -20.98 1.32 5.30
C GLY A 245 -21.51 -0.11 5.14
N VAL A 246 -20.68 -1.04 4.69
CA VAL A 246 -21.06 -2.43 4.48
C VAL A 246 -21.58 -3.10 5.77
N TYR A 247 -20.86 -2.93 6.89
CA TYR A 247 -21.28 -3.53 8.15
C TYR A 247 -22.58 -2.90 8.70
N THR A 248 -22.84 -1.65 8.37
CA THR A 248 -24.09 -0.98 8.77
C THR A 248 -25.32 -1.57 8.05
N LEU A 249 -25.14 -2.11 6.84
CA LEU A 249 -26.24 -2.72 6.08
C LEU A 249 -26.60 -4.14 6.55
N ILE A 250 -25.77 -4.76 7.40
CA ILE A 250 -25.98 -6.16 7.83
C ILE A 250 -26.49 -6.19 9.27
N PRO A 251 -27.76 -6.54 9.51
CA PRO A 251 -28.39 -6.48 10.83
C PRO A 251 -28.03 -7.67 11.71
N VAL A 252 -26.77 -7.77 12.13
CA VAL A 252 -26.28 -8.80 13.06
C VAL A 252 -26.10 -8.19 14.44
N THR A 253 -26.60 -8.87 15.48
CA THR A 253 -26.63 -8.29 16.83
C THR A 253 -25.67 -8.95 17.82
N THR A 254 -25.38 -10.25 17.67
CA THR A 254 -24.51 -10.98 18.60
C THR A 254 -23.02 -10.72 18.29
N PHE A 255 -22.19 -10.70 19.34
CA PHE A 255 -20.75 -10.41 19.21
C PHE A 255 -20.05 -11.36 18.21
N TRP A 256 -20.20 -12.67 18.40
CA TRP A 256 -19.49 -13.64 17.57
C TRP A 256 -19.99 -13.68 16.13
N ALA A 257 -21.28 -13.46 15.90
CA ALA A 257 -21.80 -13.36 14.54
C ALA A 257 -21.29 -12.08 13.85
N ARG A 258 -21.21 -10.95 14.55
CA ARG A 258 -20.58 -9.75 14.03
C ARG A 258 -19.10 -9.97 13.69
N PHE A 259 -18.36 -10.64 14.56
CA PHE A 259 -16.97 -10.97 14.31
C PHE A 259 -16.81 -11.86 13.07
N ALA A 260 -17.57 -12.95 12.98
CA ALA A 260 -17.55 -13.87 11.84
C ALA A 260 -17.91 -13.16 10.51
N VAL A 261 -18.97 -12.36 10.50
CA VAL A 261 -19.38 -11.57 9.32
C VAL A 261 -18.29 -10.61 8.88
N ARG A 262 -17.59 -9.95 9.82
CA ARG A 262 -16.47 -9.04 9.50
C ARG A 262 -15.30 -9.73 8.85
N ILE A 263 -15.04 -10.99 9.20
CA ILE A 263 -14.00 -11.80 8.55
C ILE A 263 -14.49 -12.26 7.17
N ALA A 264 -15.70 -12.82 7.09
CA ALA A 264 -16.26 -13.37 5.86
C ALA A 264 -16.41 -12.31 4.74
N LEU A 265 -16.69 -11.06 5.11
CA LEU A 265 -16.86 -9.97 4.15
C LEU A 265 -15.56 -9.29 3.72
N LEU A 266 -14.40 -9.68 4.26
CA LEU A 266 -13.11 -9.08 3.87
C LEU A 266 -12.86 -9.13 2.36
N PRO A 267 -13.05 -10.27 1.67
CA PRO A 267 -12.84 -10.31 0.22
C PRO A 267 -13.79 -9.38 -0.54
N LEU A 268 -15.06 -9.36 -0.16
CA LEU A 268 -16.07 -8.48 -0.80
C LEU A 268 -15.71 -7.00 -0.61
N ILE A 269 -15.39 -6.58 0.62
CA ILE A 269 -15.02 -5.19 0.93
C ILE A 269 -13.76 -4.80 0.18
N THR A 270 -12.77 -5.67 0.12
CA THR A 270 -11.52 -5.47 -0.62
C THR A 270 -11.80 -5.26 -2.11
N GLY A 271 -12.57 -6.15 -2.74
CA GLY A 271 -12.91 -6.05 -4.14
C GLY A 271 -13.74 -4.80 -4.46
N LEU A 272 -14.74 -4.47 -3.62
CA LEU A 272 -15.55 -3.26 -3.77
C LEU A 272 -14.68 -1.99 -3.64
N SER A 273 -13.76 -1.97 -2.68
CA SER A 273 -12.83 -0.85 -2.49
C SER A 273 -11.92 -0.65 -3.70
N TYR A 274 -11.45 -1.74 -4.30
CA TYR A 274 -10.67 -1.70 -5.53
C TYR A 274 -11.46 -1.05 -6.68
N GLU A 275 -12.72 -1.47 -6.89
CA GLU A 275 -13.58 -0.91 -7.94
C GLU A 275 -13.84 0.58 -7.73
N ILE A 276 -14.08 1.00 -6.49
CA ILE A 276 -14.33 2.40 -6.15
C ILE A 276 -13.08 3.25 -6.42
N ILE A 277 -11.89 2.79 -6.02
CA ILE A 277 -10.64 3.52 -6.28
C ILE A 277 -10.36 3.59 -7.79
N ARG A 278 -10.56 2.49 -8.51
CA ARG A 278 -10.41 2.46 -9.97
C ARG A 278 -11.37 3.43 -10.66
N PHE A 279 -12.63 3.47 -10.21
CA PHE A 279 -13.61 4.44 -10.70
C PHE A 279 -13.21 5.87 -10.39
N ALA A 280 -12.79 6.15 -9.15
CA ALA A 280 -12.33 7.46 -8.72
C ALA A 280 -11.10 7.95 -9.51
N ALA A 281 -10.18 7.06 -9.84
CA ALA A 281 -9.00 7.37 -10.66
C ALA A 281 -9.38 7.81 -12.09
N LYS A 282 -10.42 7.20 -12.66
CA LYS A 282 -10.96 7.56 -14.00
C LYS A 282 -11.84 8.82 -13.96
N HIS A 283 -12.48 9.14 -12.83
CA HIS A 283 -13.45 10.23 -12.68
C HIS A 283 -12.99 11.17 -11.55
N ARG A 284 -11.89 11.87 -11.75
CA ARG A 284 -11.22 12.72 -10.74
C ARG A 284 -12.10 13.85 -10.17
N GLY A 285 -13.11 14.31 -10.93
CA GLY A 285 -14.11 15.29 -10.47
C GLY A 285 -15.27 14.70 -9.67
N SER A 286 -15.30 13.40 -9.44
CA SER A 286 -16.39 12.73 -8.73
C SER A 286 -16.24 12.81 -7.21
N LEU A 287 -17.38 12.64 -6.51
CA LEU A 287 -17.40 12.54 -5.05
C LEU A 287 -16.51 11.38 -4.53
N PHE A 288 -16.34 10.34 -5.34
CA PHE A 288 -15.45 9.20 -5.01
C PHE A 288 -13.98 9.58 -4.95
N ALA A 289 -13.53 10.61 -5.69
CA ALA A 289 -12.17 11.12 -5.57
C ALA A 289 -11.90 11.67 -4.15
N LEU A 290 -12.92 12.20 -3.47
CA LEU A 290 -12.79 12.65 -2.08
C LEU A 290 -12.45 11.49 -1.10
N MET A 291 -12.84 10.26 -1.42
CA MET A 291 -12.52 9.09 -0.61
C MET A 291 -11.01 8.74 -0.61
N THR A 292 -10.26 9.24 -1.60
CA THR A 292 -8.80 9.05 -1.65
C THR A 292 -8.03 10.08 -0.82
N ALA A 293 -8.65 11.23 -0.49
CA ALA A 293 -8.00 12.32 0.25
C ALA A 293 -7.47 11.90 1.64
N PRO A 294 -8.20 11.11 2.46
CA PRO A 294 -7.67 10.62 3.73
C PRO A 294 -6.40 9.76 3.55
N GLY A 295 -6.33 8.99 2.47
CA GLY A 295 -5.16 8.21 2.11
C GLY A 295 -3.94 9.08 1.78
N LEU A 296 -4.12 10.15 0.99
CA LEU A 296 -3.07 11.12 0.72
C LEU A 296 -2.58 11.81 1.99
N TRP A 297 -3.51 12.16 2.90
CA TRP A 297 -3.13 12.73 4.19
C TRP A 297 -2.27 11.77 5.02
N MET A 298 -2.60 10.49 5.03
CA MET A 298 -1.84 9.45 5.73
C MET A 298 -0.40 9.31 5.22
N GLN A 299 -0.15 9.60 3.95
CA GLN A 299 1.20 9.56 3.36
C GLN A 299 2.17 10.54 4.03
N ARG A 300 1.69 11.58 4.74
CA ARG A 300 2.55 12.44 5.59
C ARG A 300 3.27 11.65 6.69
N ILE A 301 2.67 10.54 7.11
CA ILE A 301 3.28 9.62 8.09
C ILE A 301 4.11 8.57 7.38
N THR A 302 3.55 7.95 6.33
CA THR A 302 4.08 6.74 5.68
C THR A 302 5.07 7.00 4.54
N THR A 303 5.33 8.26 4.18
CA THR A 303 6.40 8.64 3.25
C THR A 303 7.31 9.69 3.86
N LYS A 304 8.60 9.64 3.53
CA LYS A 304 9.60 10.62 3.96
C LYS A 304 10.45 11.03 2.75
N PRO A 305 11.05 12.23 2.77
CA PRO A 305 12.00 12.64 1.74
C PRO A 305 13.18 11.67 1.67
N PRO A 306 13.44 11.05 0.50
CA PRO A 306 14.55 10.13 0.34
C PRO A 306 15.88 10.87 0.13
N ALA A 307 16.97 10.24 0.54
CA ALA A 307 18.31 10.61 0.08
C ALA A 307 18.52 10.20 -1.39
N ASP A 308 19.52 10.79 -2.05
CA ASP A 308 19.83 10.50 -3.46
C ASP A 308 20.16 9.02 -3.69
N ALA A 309 20.86 8.40 -2.74
CA ALA A 309 21.17 6.98 -2.78
C ALA A 309 19.93 6.08 -2.74
N GLN A 310 18.85 6.51 -2.06
CA GLN A 310 17.58 5.80 -2.01
C GLN A 310 16.76 6.02 -3.29
N ALA A 311 16.78 7.24 -3.83
CA ALA A 311 16.19 7.54 -5.13
C ALA A 311 16.85 6.72 -6.25
N GLN A 312 18.18 6.54 -6.21
CA GLN A 312 18.90 5.71 -7.17
C GLN A 312 18.43 4.25 -7.14
N CYS A 313 18.20 3.65 -5.98
CA CYS A 313 17.65 2.30 -5.89
C CYS A 313 16.27 2.20 -6.57
N ALA A 314 15.40 3.20 -6.40
CA ALA A 314 14.09 3.19 -7.04
C ALA A 314 14.19 3.35 -8.56
N ILE A 315 15.12 4.19 -9.05
CA ILE A 315 15.42 4.37 -10.47
C ILE A 315 15.94 3.06 -11.08
N ASP A 316 16.90 2.40 -10.42
CA ASP A 316 17.49 1.15 -10.91
C ASP A 316 16.44 0.04 -10.99
N ALA A 317 15.58 -0.10 -9.96
CA ALA A 317 14.50 -1.06 -9.98
C ALA A 317 13.50 -0.77 -11.12
N LEU A 318 13.14 0.50 -11.35
CA LEU A 318 12.24 0.87 -12.43
C LEU A 318 12.84 0.58 -13.81
N ASN A 319 14.07 1.02 -14.03
CA ASN A 319 14.76 0.80 -15.31
C ASN A 319 14.87 -0.69 -15.64
N LEU A 320 15.17 -1.52 -14.63
CA LEU A 320 15.26 -2.97 -14.80
C LEU A 320 13.89 -3.58 -15.11
N ALA A 321 12.82 -3.16 -14.41
CA ALA A 321 11.46 -3.62 -14.70
C ALA A 321 11.02 -3.20 -16.10
N MET A 322 11.32 -1.98 -16.54
CA MET A 322 10.97 -1.46 -17.87
C MET A 322 11.80 -2.09 -18.99
N SER A 323 13.06 -2.45 -18.74
CA SER A 323 13.87 -3.22 -19.68
C SER A 323 13.23 -4.58 -19.96
N LEU A 324 12.85 -5.29 -18.90
CA LEU A 324 12.21 -6.59 -19.00
C LEU A 324 10.79 -6.51 -19.62
N GLU A 325 10.06 -5.42 -19.34
CA GLU A 325 8.76 -5.13 -19.97
C GLU A 325 8.87 -5.02 -21.49
N LYS A 326 9.91 -4.35 -22.00
CA LYS A 326 10.17 -4.23 -23.46
C LYS A 326 10.49 -5.57 -24.12
N GLU A 327 11.06 -6.51 -23.37
CA GLU A 327 11.40 -7.84 -23.89
C GLU A 327 10.20 -8.80 -23.89
N HIS A 328 9.31 -8.68 -22.91
CA HIS A 328 8.23 -9.65 -22.66
C HIS A 328 6.82 -9.04 -22.77
N GLY A 329 6.71 -7.74 -22.75
CA GLY A 329 5.44 -7.04 -22.88
C GLY A 329 4.99 -7.00 -24.33
N GLY A 330 3.77 -7.49 -24.60
CA GLY A 330 3.06 -7.17 -25.84
C GLY A 330 2.71 -5.67 -25.89
N GLU A 331 1.85 -5.26 -26.84
CA GLU A 331 1.30 -3.89 -26.86
C GLU A 331 0.83 -3.49 -25.46
N LEU A 332 1.31 -2.32 -25.00
CA LEU A 332 0.98 -1.76 -23.69
C LEU A 332 -0.52 -1.47 -23.61
N VAL A 333 -1.30 -2.45 -23.20
CA VAL A 333 -2.74 -2.30 -23.01
C VAL A 333 -2.97 -1.77 -21.60
N ILE A 334 -3.47 -0.55 -21.53
CA ILE A 334 -3.95 0.05 -20.28
C ILE A 334 -5.21 -0.68 -19.84
N ALA A 335 -5.19 -1.23 -18.65
CA ALA A 335 -6.33 -1.90 -18.05
C ALA A 335 -7.25 -0.91 -17.32
#